data_6eebadabd888945138891c24ae0fbfa8
#
_entry.id   6eebadabd888945138891c24ae0fbfa8
#
_cell.length_a   1.000
_cell.length_b   1.000
_cell.length_c   1.000
_cell.angle_alpha   90.00
_cell.angle_beta   90.00
_cell.angle_gamma   90.00
#
_symmetry.space_group_name_H-M   'P 1'
#
loop_
_entity.id
_entity.type
_entity.pdbx_description
1 polymer ?
#
loop_
_entity_poly.entity_id
_entity_poly.type
_entity_poly.pdbx_seq_one_letter_code
_entity_poly.pdbx_strand_id
1 'polypeptide(L)'
;MPPICLIKLLFKLYYGFGIKILQEILVKSNNPRTEGCNMIRDLVAKNRSYRRFHEDAPIEYETLRELVDLARLSASAANSQPLRYILSCDPKKNALIFSNIAWAMFLKDWPGPSEGERPSAYIIILEDTQISHPLRCDHGIAAQSILLGATEKGLGGCIIGAIKKRELRDALKIPARYEILLVLALGKPKEKVVVDTVGPDGDIKYWRDSNGIHHVPKRSLDDIIIGPFFCDGQ
;
A
#
# COMPACT_ATOMS: atom_id res chain seq x y z
N MET A 1 35.28 -64.75 19.84
CA MET A 1 34.07 -64.02 19.60
C MET A 1 34.23 -63.26 18.29
N PRO A 2 33.35 -63.44 17.34
CA PRO A 2 33.54 -62.87 16.00
C PRO A 2 33.24 -61.38 15.97
N PRO A 3 33.90 -60.58 15.11
CA PRO A 3 33.80 -59.12 15.02
C PRO A 3 32.45 -58.59 14.46
N ILE A 4 31.53 -59.49 14.16
CA ILE A 4 30.23 -59.14 13.53
C ILE A 4 29.26 -58.45 14.51
N CYS A 5 29.43 -58.65 15.83
CA CYS A 5 28.52 -58.07 16.84
C CYS A 5 28.78 -56.57 17.09
N LEU A 6 30.03 -56.11 16.91
CA LEU A 6 30.42 -54.72 17.12
C LEU A 6 29.96 -53.82 15.97
N ILE A 7 29.97 -54.34 14.74
CA ILE A 7 29.53 -53.61 13.55
C ILE A 7 27.99 -53.41 13.57
N LYS A 8 27.23 -54.41 14.04
CA LYS A 8 25.76 -54.27 14.17
C LYS A 8 25.35 -53.25 15.27
N LEU A 9 26.17 -53.15 16.35
CA LEU A 9 25.93 -52.20 17.42
C LEU A 9 26.24 -50.75 16.98
N LEU A 10 27.34 -50.56 16.23
CA LEU A 10 27.69 -49.26 15.66
C LEU A 10 26.69 -48.81 14.57
N PHE A 11 26.21 -49.74 13.75
CA PHE A 11 25.18 -49.44 12.75
C PHE A 11 23.85 -49.03 13.41
N LYS A 12 23.46 -49.69 14.50
CA LYS A 12 22.22 -49.35 15.24
C LYS A 12 22.31 -48.01 15.98
N LEU A 13 23.51 -47.64 16.48
CA LEU A 13 23.76 -46.33 17.09
C LEU A 13 23.85 -45.21 16.06
N TYR A 14 24.51 -45.45 14.94
CA TYR A 14 24.65 -44.41 13.89
C TYR A 14 23.34 -44.15 13.12
N TYR A 15 22.63 -45.23 12.77
CA TYR A 15 21.31 -45.08 12.08
C TYR A 15 20.21 -44.62 13.03
N GLY A 16 20.22 -45.05 14.29
CA GLY A 16 19.26 -44.62 15.30
C GLY A 16 19.39 -43.15 15.67
N PHE A 17 20.63 -42.63 15.70
CA PHE A 17 20.89 -41.21 15.95
C PHE A 17 20.57 -40.35 14.75
N GLY A 18 20.90 -40.79 13.55
CA GLY A 18 20.58 -40.11 12.30
C GLY A 18 19.06 -40.03 12.04
N ILE A 19 18.30 -41.06 12.33
CA ILE A 19 16.85 -41.09 12.19
C ILE A 19 16.18 -40.17 13.23
N LYS A 20 16.67 -40.10 14.45
CA LYS A 20 16.17 -39.14 15.45
C LYS A 20 16.42 -37.69 15.04
N ILE A 21 17.63 -37.38 14.56
CA ILE A 21 17.96 -36.03 14.06
C ILE A 21 17.11 -35.69 12.81
N LEU A 22 16.94 -36.63 11.88
CA LEU A 22 16.07 -36.48 10.75
C LEU A 22 14.57 -36.34 11.13
N GLN A 23 14.13 -37.07 12.17
CA GLN A 23 12.78 -36.88 12.69
C GLN A 23 12.61 -35.56 13.44
N GLU A 24 13.61 -35.10 14.20
CA GLU A 24 13.56 -33.76 14.81
C GLU A 24 13.68 -32.64 13.80
N ILE A 25 14.42 -32.82 12.70
CA ILE A 25 14.48 -31.88 11.58
C ILE A 25 13.14 -31.92 10.80
N LEU A 26 12.57 -33.09 10.57
CA LEU A 26 11.26 -33.23 9.93
C LEU A 26 10.10 -32.73 10.81
N VAL A 27 10.18 -32.92 12.12
CA VAL A 27 9.20 -32.35 13.07
C VAL A 27 9.37 -30.83 13.19
N LYS A 28 10.60 -30.31 13.06
CA LYS A 28 10.82 -28.86 12.95
C LYS A 28 10.49 -28.30 11.56
N SER A 29 10.49 -29.11 10.51
CA SER A 29 10.01 -28.70 9.17
C SER A 29 8.50 -28.90 8.99
N ASN A 30 7.86 -29.71 9.79
CA ASN A 30 6.43 -29.67 10.07
C ASN A 30 6.14 -28.57 11.12
N ASN A 31 6.73 -27.39 10.90
CA ASN A 31 6.15 -26.18 11.41
C ASN A 31 4.67 -26.25 11.05
N PRO A 32 3.71 -26.22 12.01
CA PRO A 32 2.34 -25.92 11.64
C PRO A 32 2.53 -24.67 10.81
N ARG A 33 2.07 -24.69 9.56
CA ARG A 33 1.92 -23.47 8.78
C ARG A 33 1.29 -22.55 9.78
N THR A 34 2.10 -21.70 10.42
CA THR A 34 1.65 -20.58 11.21
C THR A 34 0.49 -20.08 10.40
N GLU A 35 -0.71 -20.06 10.95
CA GLU A 35 -1.91 -19.56 10.30
C GLU A 35 -1.42 -18.36 9.56
N GLY A 36 -1.23 -18.49 8.25
CA GLY A 36 -0.19 -17.77 7.56
C GLY A 36 -0.51 -16.31 7.70
N CYS A 37 0.37 -15.60 8.37
CA CYS A 37 0.34 -14.15 8.36
C CYS A 37 0.28 -13.78 6.87
N ASN A 38 -0.90 -13.54 6.35
CA ASN A 38 -1.15 -13.08 4.98
C ASN A 38 -0.71 -11.62 4.89
N MET A 39 0.57 -11.38 5.23
CA MET A 39 1.15 -10.04 5.39
C MET A 39 0.71 -9.08 4.28
N ILE A 40 0.81 -9.52 3.02
CA ILE A 40 0.38 -8.71 1.86
C ILE A 40 -1.13 -8.50 1.87
N ARG A 41 -1.93 -9.55 2.15
CA ARG A 41 -3.38 -9.43 2.21
C ARG A 41 -3.81 -8.47 3.32
N ASP A 42 -3.17 -8.55 4.47
CA ASP A 42 -3.46 -7.69 5.62
C ASP A 42 -3.07 -6.24 5.35
N LEU A 43 -1.91 -6.00 4.74
CA LEU A 43 -1.50 -4.66 4.32
C LEU A 43 -2.47 -4.07 3.29
N VAL A 44 -2.86 -4.84 2.27
CA VAL A 44 -3.84 -4.40 1.27
C VAL A 44 -5.20 -4.14 1.91
N ALA A 45 -5.65 -4.96 2.86
CA ALA A 45 -6.92 -4.78 3.57
C ALA A 45 -6.91 -3.53 4.48
N LYS A 46 -5.79 -3.25 5.14
CA LYS A 46 -5.59 -2.09 6.01
C LYS A 46 -5.33 -0.81 5.24
N ASN A 47 -4.72 -0.90 4.05
CA ASN A 47 -4.47 0.26 3.20
C ASN A 47 -5.80 0.77 2.61
N ARG A 48 -6.35 1.82 3.21
CA ARG A 48 -7.59 2.48 2.79
C ARG A 48 -7.32 3.95 2.47
N SER A 49 -8.25 4.56 1.73
CA SER A 49 -8.21 6.01 1.49
C SER A 49 -8.62 6.75 2.77
N TYR A 50 -7.67 6.95 3.64
CA TYR A 50 -7.86 7.76 4.85
C TYR A 50 -7.88 9.24 4.50
N ARG A 51 -8.81 9.98 5.07
CA ARG A 51 -9.02 11.41 4.80
C ARG A 51 -9.04 12.28 6.07
N ARG A 52 -8.97 11.65 7.25
CA ARG A 52 -8.84 12.32 8.56
C ARG A 52 -7.65 11.72 9.28
N PHE A 53 -6.79 12.58 9.78
CA PHE A 53 -5.51 12.21 10.39
C PHE A 53 -5.34 12.87 11.74
N HIS A 54 -4.42 12.38 12.54
CA HIS A 54 -3.86 13.11 13.67
C HIS A 54 -2.83 14.11 13.11
N GLU A 55 -3.26 15.37 12.92
CA GLU A 55 -2.41 16.41 12.31
C GLU A 55 -1.19 16.74 13.19
N ASP A 56 -1.32 16.54 14.50
CA ASP A 56 -0.28 16.70 15.51
C ASP A 56 0.75 15.57 15.55
N ALA A 57 0.55 14.50 14.76
CA ALA A 57 1.52 13.42 14.61
C ALA A 57 2.41 13.67 13.37
N PRO A 58 3.62 14.23 13.51
CA PRO A 58 4.47 14.56 12.39
C PRO A 58 5.01 13.31 11.70
N ILE A 59 5.34 13.45 10.43
CA ILE A 59 6.08 12.45 9.66
C ILE A 59 7.44 13.05 9.31
N GLU A 60 8.49 12.34 9.68
CA GLU A 60 9.86 12.76 9.38
C GLU A 60 10.15 12.67 7.87
N TYR A 61 11.02 13.57 7.40
CA TYR A 61 11.40 13.62 5.97
C TYR A 61 12.03 12.30 5.50
N GLU A 62 12.83 11.65 6.35
CA GLU A 62 13.45 10.36 6.02
C GLU A 62 12.41 9.25 5.84
N THR A 63 11.34 9.26 6.62
CA THR A 63 10.20 8.34 6.39
C THR A 63 9.61 8.52 4.99
N LEU A 64 9.43 9.76 4.53
CA LEU A 64 8.94 10.01 3.16
C LEU A 64 9.93 9.50 2.09
N ARG A 65 11.24 9.63 2.34
CA ARG A 65 12.27 9.10 1.45
C ARG A 65 12.22 7.58 1.36
N GLU A 66 12.11 6.89 2.50
CA GLU A 66 11.96 5.43 2.55
C GLU A 66 10.72 4.97 1.78
N LEU A 67 9.61 5.69 1.90
CA LEU A 67 8.39 5.37 1.14
C LEU A 67 8.58 5.55 -0.37
N VAL A 68 9.29 6.59 -0.79
CA VAL A 68 9.61 6.79 -2.22
C VAL A 68 10.62 5.75 -2.71
N ASP A 69 11.48 5.23 -1.85
CA ASP A 69 12.39 4.14 -2.22
C ASP A 69 11.63 2.86 -2.60
N LEU A 70 10.52 2.56 -1.94
CA LEU A 70 9.63 1.46 -2.35
C LEU A 70 9.05 1.67 -3.76
N ALA A 71 8.68 2.92 -4.08
CA ALA A 71 8.24 3.25 -5.43
C ALA A 71 9.37 3.13 -6.46
N ARG A 72 10.59 3.54 -6.12
CA ARG A 72 11.79 3.39 -6.96
C ARG A 72 12.10 1.91 -7.27
N LEU A 73 11.87 1.02 -6.31
CA LEU A 73 12.08 -0.42 -6.45
C LEU A 73 10.94 -1.12 -7.21
N SER A 74 9.82 -0.44 -7.41
CA SER A 74 8.66 -1.00 -8.12
C SER A 74 8.91 -1.06 -9.63
N ALA A 75 8.13 -1.91 -10.32
CA ALA A 75 8.21 -2.03 -11.76
C ALA A 75 7.84 -0.72 -12.46
N SER A 76 8.53 -0.44 -13.57
CA SER A 76 8.24 0.66 -14.50
C SER A 76 8.15 0.11 -15.91
N ALA A 77 7.20 0.60 -16.70
CA ALA A 77 7.01 0.16 -18.08
C ALA A 77 8.28 0.39 -18.92
N ALA A 78 8.77 -0.67 -19.56
CA ALA A 78 10.05 -0.69 -20.28
C ALA A 78 11.24 -0.18 -19.46
N ASN A 79 11.14 -0.21 -18.13
CA ASN A 79 12.10 0.37 -17.18
C ASN A 79 12.42 1.85 -17.46
N SER A 80 11.48 2.60 -17.99
CA SER A 80 11.65 4.02 -18.40
C SER A 80 11.86 4.98 -17.23
N GLN A 81 11.30 4.65 -16.05
CA GLN A 81 11.44 5.38 -14.79
C GLN A 81 11.15 6.90 -14.92
N PRO A 82 9.98 7.29 -15.49
CA PRO A 82 9.66 8.69 -15.78
C PRO A 82 9.27 9.49 -14.53
N LEU A 83 9.03 8.83 -13.40
CA LEU A 83 8.48 9.48 -12.23
C LEU A 83 9.51 10.29 -11.44
N ARG A 84 9.04 11.42 -10.89
CA ARG A 84 9.74 12.29 -9.96
C ARG A 84 8.83 12.60 -8.78
N TYR A 85 9.40 12.98 -7.66
CA TYR A 85 8.65 13.17 -6.42
C TYR A 85 9.01 14.47 -5.73
N ILE A 86 7.99 15.17 -5.21
CA ILE A 86 8.16 16.25 -4.24
C ILE A 86 7.66 15.74 -2.91
N LEU A 87 8.49 15.86 -1.88
CA LEU A 87 8.19 15.46 -0.51
C LEU A 87 7.95 16.70 0.33
N SER A 88 6.88 16.69 1.13
CA SER A 88 6.55 17.79 2.03
C SER A 88 6.10 17.26 3.40
N CYS A 89 6.85 17.62 4.44
CA CYS A 89 6.49 17.53 5.85
C CYS A 89 6.54 18.90 6.53
N ASP A 90 6.72 19.97 5.77
CA ASP A 90 6.72 21.35 6.26
C ASP A 90 5.29 21.89 6.33
N PRO A 91 4.81 22.38 7.49
CA PRO A 91 3.43 22.84 7.65
C PRO A 91 3.01 23.94 6.67
N LYS A 92 3.92 24.86 6.32
CA LYS A 92 3.61 25.96 5.37
C LYS A 92 3.42 25.43 3.96
N LYS A 93 4.29 24.52 3.52
CA LYS A 93 4.14 23.86 2.22
C LYS A 93 2.92 22.94 2.19
N ASN A 94 2.67 22.22 3.27
CA ASN A 94 1.48 21.37 3.42
C ASN A 94 0.18 22.19 3.27
N ALA A 95 0.12 23.38 3.84
CA ALA A 95 -1.03 24.30 3.69
C ALA A 95 -1.23 24.74 2.22
N LEU A 96 -0.16 24.99 1.47
CA LEU A 96 -0.23 25.31 0.04
C LEU A 96 -0.73 24.11 -0.77
N ILE A 97 -0.28 22.90 -0.46
CA ILE A 97 -0.75 21.68 -1.12
C ILE A 97 -2.23 21.45 -0.81
N PHE A 98 -2.60 21.53 0.48
CA PHE A 98 -3.97 21.33 0.93
C PHE A 98 -4.99 22.22 0.24
N SER A 99 -4.68 23.51 0.05
CA SER A 99 -5.58 24.48 -0.61
C SER A 99 -5.78 24.23 -2.12
N ASN A 100 -4.94 23.40 -2.71
CA ASN A 100 -4.93 23.11 -4.14
C ASN A 100 -5.39 21.69 -4.50
N ILE A 101 -5.99 20.97 -3.53
CA ILE A 101 -6.57 19.63 -3.74
C ILE A 101 -8.03 19.60 -3.29
N ALA A 102 -8.80 18.66 -3.84
CA ALA A 102 -10.18 18.43 -3.43
C ALA A 102 -10.38 17.02 -2.92
N TRP A 103 -11.35 16.87 -1.99
CA TRP A 103 -11.56 15.66 -1.22
C TRP A 103 -12.89 14.97 -1.58
N ALA A 104 -12.91 13.64 -1.47
CA ALA A 104 -14.10 12.79 -1.30
C ALA A 104 -15.32 13.17 -2.17
N MET A 105 -15.24 12.95 -3.47
CA MET A 105 -16.26 13.33 -4.47
C MET A 105 -17.71 12.93 -4.10
N PHE A 106 -17.93 11.81 -3.41
CA PHE A 106 -19.26 11.34 -3.00
C PHE A 106 -19.74 11.93 -1.65
N LEU A 107 -18.89 12.60 -0.89
CA LEU A 107 -19.26 13.30 0.34
C LEU A 107 -19.49 14.79 0.02
N LYS A 108 -20.60 15.12 -0.65
CA LYS A 108 -20.86 16.44 -1.22
C LYS A 108 -20.80 17.59 -0.20
N ASP A 109 -21.26 17.34 1.02
CA ASP A 109 -21.33 18.34 2.08
C ASP A 109 -20.06 18.36 2.97
N TRP A 110 -19.02 17.59 2.59
CA TRP A 110 -17.79 17.53 3.34
C TRP A 110 -16.61 18.16 2.56
N PRO A 111 -16.16 19.36 2.95
CA PRO A 111 -15.13 20.11 2.21
C PRO A 111 -13.72 19.54 2.33
N GLY A 112 -13.54 18.50 3.12
CA GLY A 112 -12.25 17.93 3.49
C GLY A 112 -12.01 17.94 5.00
N PRO A 113 -10.85 17.46 5.47
CA PRO A 113 -10.52 17.43 6.89
C PRO A 113 -10.40 18.85 7.45
N SER A 114 -10.99 19.04 8.64
CA SER A 114 -10.86 20.28 9.41
C SER A 114 -9.47 20.43 10.00
N GLU A 115 -9.16 21.58 10.56
CA GLU A 115 -7.96 21.80 11.36
C GLU A 115 -7.89 20.78 12.50
N GLY A 116 -6.70 20.26 12.79
CA GLY A 116 -6.47 19.14 13.70
C GLY A 116 -6.74 17.75 13.09
N GLU A 117 -7.20 17.69 11.83
CA GLU A 117 -7.44 16.42 11.11
C GLU A 117 -6.77 16.37 9.72
N ARG A 118 -5.99 17.40 9.36
CA ARG A 118 -5.31 17.46 8.09
C ARG A 118 -4.14 16.49 8.02
N PRO A 119 -3.70 16.10 6.82
CA PRO A 119 -2.49 15.30 6.63
C PRO A 119 -1.25 16.02 7.17
N SER A 120 -0.38 15.29 7.83
CA SER A 120 0.89 15.82 8.33
C SER A 120 2.01 15.84 7.27
N ALA A 121 1.82 15.11 6.15
CA ALA A 121 2.79 15.10 5.05
C ALA A 121 2.12 14.84 3.70
N TYR A 122 2.86 15.17 2.61
CA TYR A 122 2.44 14.91 1.24
C TYR A 122 3.61 14.40 0.40
N ILE A 123 3.27 13.52 -0.56
CA ILE A 123 4.15 13.16 -1.68
C ILE A 123 3.41 13.53 -2.97
N ILE A 124 4.00 14.39 -3.79
CA ILE A 124 3.47 14.72 -5.12
C ILE A 124 4.22 13.87 -6.14
N ILE A 125 3.48 13.07 -6.90
CA ILE A 125 4.03 12.26 -7.99
C ILE A 125 3.96 13.08 -9.26
N LEU A 126 5.12 13.23 -9.88
CA LEU A 126 5.34 13.99 -11.11
C LEU A 126 5.77 13.04 -12.22
N GLU A 127 5.47 13.41 -13.46
CA GLU A 127 6.04 12.81 -14.68
C GLU A 127 7.09 13.76 -15.28
N ASP A 128 8.25 13.24 -15.60
CA ASP A 128 9.25 13.92 -16.41
C ASP A 128 8.87 13.78 -17.89
N THR A 129 8.33 14.85 -18.47
CA THR A 129 7.82 14.82 -19.86
C THR A 129 8.91 14.66 -20.92
N GLN A 130 10.18 14.73 -20.54
CA GLN A 130 11.31 14.45 -21.44
C GLN A 130 11.66 12.97 -21.53
N ILE A 131 11.05 12.12 -20.69
CA ILE A 131 11.25 10.68 -20.71
C ILE A 131 10.05 10.04 -21.40
N SER A 132 10.29 9.45 -22.58
CA SER A 132 9.26 8.68 -23.28
C SER A 132 8.99 7.37 -22.56
N HIS A 133 7.70 7.04 -22.40
CA HIS A 133 7.29 5.73 -21.84
C HIS A 133 6.01 5.22 -22.52
N PRO A 134 5.93 3.90 -22.78
CA PRO A 134 4.87 3.33 -23.60
C PRO A 134 3.51 3.21 -22.87
N LEU A 135 3.54 3.12 -21.53
CA LEU A 135 2.34 2.91 -20.70
C LEU A 135 2.29 3.93 -19.55
N ARG A 136 1.08 4.44 -19.28
CA ARG A 136 0.88 5.45 -18.24
C ARG A 136 0.28 4.88 -16.96
N CYS A 137 0.82 3.77 -16.44
CA CYS A 137 0.36 3.13 -15.19
C CYS A 137 1.36 3.23 -14.02
N ASP A 138 2.60 3.64 -14.28
CA ASP A 138 3.69 3.67 -13.30
C ASP A 138 3.32 4.44 -12.03
N HIS A 139 2.60 5.56 -12.17
CA HIS A 139 2.17 6.37 -11.03
C HIS A 139 1.18 5.64 -10.10
N GLY A 140 0.34 4.75 -10.64
CA GLY A 140 -0.55 3.90 -9.83
C GLY A 140 0.23 2.83 -9.07
N ILE A 141 1.22 2.21 -9.72
CA ILE A 141 2.12 1.21 -9.10
C ILE A 141 2.91 1.87 -7.97
N ALA A 142 3.52 3.03 -8.24
CA ALA A 142 4.29 3.81 -7.28
C ALA A 142 3.43 4.23 -6.07
N ALA A 143 2.23 4.79 -6.34
CA ALA A 143 1.30 5.22 -5.30
C ALA A 143 0.89 4.06 -4.38
N GLN A 144 0.59 2.89 -4.94
CA GLN A 144 0.23 1.70 -4.15
C GLN A 144 1.41 1.21 -3.31
N SER A 145 2.63 1.19 -3.84
CA SER A 145 3.83 0.78 -3.10
C SER A 145 4.12 1.72 -1.92
N ILE A 146 4.03 3.03 -2.14
CA ILE A 146 4.17 4.06 -1.09
C ILE A 146 3.14 3.85 0.01
N LEU A 147 1.86 3.64 -0.35
CA LEU A 147 0.79 3.51 0.64
C LEU A 147 0.83 2.18 1.41
N LEU A 148 1.29 1.10 0.79
CA LEU A 148 1.53 -0.16 1.51
C LEU A 148 2.66 0.00 2.53
N GLY A 149 3.76 0.64 2.15
CA GLY A 149 4.84 0.95 3.09
C GLY A 149 4.40 1.91 4.21
N ALA A 150 3.56 2.90 3.89
CA ALA A 150 2.97 3.76 4.92
C ALA A 150 2.10 2.94 5.89
N THR A 151 1.28 2.01 5.38
CA THR A 151 0.44 1.12 6.20
C THR A 151 1.27 0.22 7.12
N GLU A 152 2.39 -0.32 6.63
CA GLU A 152 3.34 -1.12 7.42
C GLU A 152 3.90 -0.33 8.60
N LYS A 153 4.15 0.97 8.41
CA LYS A 153 4.62 1.90 9.45
C LYS A 153 3.50 2.43 10.36
N GLY A 154 2.26 1.92 10.24
CA GLY A 154 1.11 2.40 11.01
C GLY A 154 0.59 3.78 10.57
N LEU A 155 1.03 4.25 9.41
CA LEU A 155 0.51 5.42 8.74
C LEU A 155 -0.62 5.03 7.79
N GLY A 156 -1.29 6.04 7.25
CA GLY A 156 -2.27 5.87 6.20
C GLY A 156 -2.21 7.01 5.20
N GLY A 157 -2.94 6.90 4.12
CA GLY A 157 -2.95 7.95 3.13
C GLY A 157 -4.15 7.91 2.20
N CYS A 158 -4.19 8.89 1.31
CA CYS A 158 -5.19 9.01 0.27
C CYS A 158 -4.53 9.42 -1.05
N ILE A 159 -4.85 8.70 -2.12
CA ILE A 159 -4.48 9.10 -3.47
C ILE A 159 -5.48 10.16 -3.95
N ILE A 160 -4.99 11.33 -4.31
CA ILE A 160 -5.77 12.47 -4.75
C ILE A 160 -5.41 12.81 -6.20
N GLY A 161 -6.39 12.71 -7.09
CA GLY A 161 -6.29 13.12 -8.49
C GLY A 161 -7.00 14.46 -8.77
N ALA A 162 -7.90 14.89 -7.87
CA ALA A 162 -8.61 16.17 -7.97
C ALA A 162 -7.69 17.31 -7.50
N ILE A 163 -6.88 17.85 -8.42
CA ILE A 163 -5.79 18.78 -8.14
C ILE A 163 -5.97 20.03 -9.01
N LYS A 164 -5.89 21.22 -8.44
CA LYS A 164 -5.72 22.48 -9.15
C LYS A 164 -4.27 22.57 -9.63
N LYS A 165 -3.97 21.83 -10.72
CA LYS A 165 -2.58 21.58 -11.17
C LYS A 165 -1.79 22.85 -11.47
N ARG A 166 -2.43 23.87 -12.09
CA ARG A 166 -1.80 25.14 -12.42
C ARG A 166 -1.43 25.91 -11.15
N GLU A 167 -2.38 26.08 -10.26
CA GLU A 167 -2.21 26.81 -9.01
C GLU A 167 -1.18 26.12 -8.10
N LEU A 168 -1.21 24.80 -8.02
CA LEU A 168 -0.22 24.02 -7.25
C LEU A 168 1.18 24.15 -7.85
N ARG A 169 1.29 24.11 -9.19
CA ARG A 169 2.56 24.33 -9.89
C ARG A 169 3.16 25.68 -9.55
N ASP A 170 2.34 26.74 -9.63
CA ASP A 170 2.77 28.12 -9.38
C ASP A 170 3.18 28.31 -7.90
N ALA A 171 2.37 27.79 -6.98
CA ALA A 171 2.62 27.88 -5.54
C ALA A 171 3.93 27.18 -5.11
N LEU A 172 4.25 26.03 -5.70
CA LEU A 172 5.45 25.25 -5.38
C LEU A 172 6.60 25.49 -6.37
N LYS A 173 6.42 26.37 -7.38
CA LYS A 173 7.40 26.68 -8.43
C LYS A 173 7.91 25.42 -9.16
N ILE A 174 6.97 24.51 -9.49
CA ILE A 174 7.31 23.27 -10.20
C ILE A 174 7.65 23.57 -11.65
N PRO A 175 8.86 23.22 -12.15
CA PRO A 175 9.25 23.47 -13.54
C PRO A 175 8.25 22.84 -14.54
N ALA A 176 8.04 23.52 -15.69
CA ALA A 176 7.09 23.08 -16.72
C ALA A 176 7.39 21.68 -17.28
N ARG A 177 8.66 21.24 -17.19
CA ARG A 177 9.11 19.89 -17.57
C ARG A 177 8.36 18.78 -16.81
N TYR A 178 7.90 19.04 -15.59
CA TYR A 178 7.28 18.02 -14.75
C TYR A 178 5.77 18.18 -14.74
N GLU A 179 5.03 17.14 -15.17
CA GLU A 179 3.58 17.11 -15.05
C GLU A 179 3.16 16.56 -13.69
N ILE A 180 2.22 17.22 -13.01
CA ILE A 180 1.64 16.73 -11.75
C ILE A 180 0.64 15.62 -12.08
N LEU A 181 0.89 14.41 -11.59
CA LEU A 181 0.00 13.26 -11.80
C LEU A 181 -0.93 13.04 -10.62
N LEU A 182 -0.38 12.88 -9.41
CA LEU A 182 -1.12 12.58 -8.19
C LEU A 182 -0.52 13.32 -6.99
N VAL A 183 -1.36 13.53 -5.99
CA VAL A 183 -0.94 13.92 -4.63
C VAL A 183 -1.31 12.81 -3.67
N LEU A 184 -0.34 12.31 -2.91
CA LEU A 184 -0.56 11.39 -1.81
C LEU A 184 -0.58 12.20 -0.52
N ALA A 185 -1.72 12.25 0.15
CA ALA A 185 -1.86 12.81 1.49
C ALA A 185 -1.53 11.71 2.50
N LEU A 186 -0.67 11.99 3.48
CA LEU A 186 -0.15 11.01 4.44
C LEU A 186 -0.29 11.54 5.88
N GLY A 187 -0.53 10.62 6.81
CA GLY A 187 -0.63 10.92 8.23
C GLY A 187 -0.95 9.70 9.07
N LYS A 188 -0.98 9.85 10.38
CA LYS A 188 -1.51 8.83 11.28
C LYS A 188 -3.04 8.85 11.18
N PRO A 189 -3.71 7.74 10.78
CA PRO A 189 -5.16 7.72 10.61
C PRO A 189 -5.93 8.06 11.89
N LYS A 190 -6.94 8.92 11.77
CA LYS A 190 -7.87 9.30 12.86
C LYS A 190 -9.27 8.72 12.66
N GLU A 191 -9.57 8.21 11.46
CA GLU A 191 -10.86 7.63 11.13
C GLU A 191 -10.79 6.11 10.99
N LYS A 192 -11.94 5.45 11.22
CA LYS A 192 -12.13 4.03 10.94
C LYS A 192 -12.72 3.88 9.55
N VAL A 193 -12.11 3.05 8.71
CA VAL A 193 -12.62 2.70 7.39
C VAL A 193 -12.92 1.21 7.37
N VAL A 194 -14.10 0.83 6.89
CA VAL A 194 -14.53 -0.56 6.72
C VAL A 194 -14.82 -0.86 5.25
N VAL A 195 -14.59 -2.09 4.87
CA VAL A 195 -14.94 -2.58 3.53
C VAL A 195 -16.25 -3.35 3.63
N ASP A 196 -17.23 -2.91 2.87
CA ASP A 196 -18.51 -3.58 2.72
C ASP A 196 -18.59 -4.30 1.38
N THR A 197 -19.54 -5.21 1.23
CA THR A 197 -19.90 -5.78 -0.06
C THR A 197 -20.91 -4.88 -0.75
N VAL A 198 -20.76 -4.69 -2.07
CA VAL A 198 -21.76 -3.97 -2.89
C VAL A 198 -23.09 -4.71 -2.82
N GLY A 199 -24.16 -3.97 -2.54
CA GLY A 199 -25.50 -4.52 -2.50
C GLY A 199 -26.05 -4.90 -3.87
N PRO A 200 -27.27 -5.52 -3.91
CA PRO A 200 -27.93 -5.92 -5.16
C PRO A 200 -28.22 -4.76 -6.12
N ASP A 201 -28.30 -3.52 -5.61
CA ASP A 201 -28.50 -2.29 -6.38
C ASP A 201 -27.24 -1.84 -7.14
N GLY A 202 -26.07 -2.47 -6.84
CA GLY A 202 -24.81 -2.14 -7.47
C GLY A 202 -24.18 -0.82 -7.03
N ASP A 203 -24.71 -0.15 -5.99
CA ASP A 203 -24.18 1.15 -5.54
C ASP A 203 -22.78 0.99 -4.92
N ILE A 204 -21.81 1.66 -5.51
CA ILE A 204 -20.39 1.67 -5.10
C ILE A 204 -20.02 2.93 -4.32
N LYS A 205 -20.96 3.83 -4.06
CA LYS A 205 -20.66 5.08 -3.37
C LYS A 205 -20.26 4.80 -1.94
N TYR A 206 -19.10 5.35 -1.55
CA TYR A 206 -18.69 5.32 -0.15
C TYR A 206 -19.46 6.39 0.65
N TRP A 207 -19.69 6.12 1.93
CA TRP A 207 -20.50 6.95 2.82
C TRP A 207 -19.97 6.91 4.26
N ARG A 208 -20.46 7.79 5.13
CA ARG A 208 -20.19 7.75 6.57
C ARG A 208 -21.46 7.50 7.35
N ASP A 209 -21.34 6.66 8.37
CA ASP A 209 -22.44 6.43 9.32
C ASP A 209 -22.48 7.52 10.42
N SER A 210 -23.48 7.42 11.30
CA SER A 210 -23.67 8.35 12.42
C SER A 210 -22.53 8.31 13.46
N ASN A 211 -21.74 7.24 13.47
CA ASN A 211 -20.55 7.07 14.33
C ASN A 211 -19.27 7.58 13.65
N GLY A 212 -19.38 8.13 12.44
CA GLY A 212 -18.24 8.62 11.67
C GLY A 212 -17.37 7.52 11.01
N ILE A 213 -17.85 6.28 11.01
CA ILE A 213 -17.18 5.17 10.33
C ILE A 213 -17.36 5.36 8.82
N HIS A 214 -16.27 5.23 8.07
CA HIS A 214 -16.27 5.38 6.62
C HIS A 214 -16.43 4.01 5.95
N HIS A 215 -17.52 3.83 5.23
CA HIS A 215 -17.91 2.60 4.55
C HIS A 215 -17.50 2.64 3.08
N VAL A 216 -16.82 1.60 2.61
CA VAL A 216 -16.31 1.50 1.23
C VAL A 216 -16.78 0.19 0.60
N PRO A 217 -17.88 0.21 -0.18
CA PRO A 217 -18.39 -0.98 -0.85
C PRO A 217 -17.42 -1.49 -1.92
N LYS A 218 -17.21 -2.81 -1.95
CA LYS A 218 -16.43 -3.51 -2.97
C LYS A 218 -17.27 -4.57 -3.65
N ARG A 219 -17.12 -4.70 -4.97
CA ARG A 219 -17.72 -5.79 -5.74
C ARG A 219 -17.20 -7.13 -5.24
N SER A 220 -18.01 -8.18 -5.37
CA SER A 220 -17.58 -9.54 -5.08
C SER A 220 -16.44 -9.96 -6.03
N LEU A 221 -15.71 -10.99 -5.65
CA LEU A 221 -14.64 -11.53 -6.50
C LEU A 221 -15.23 -12.06 -7.83
N ASP A 222 -16.39 -12.72 -7.75
CA ASP A 222 -17.07 -13.29 -8.92
C ASP A 222 -17.59 -12.22 -9.89
N ASP A 223 -17.94 -11.04 -9.39
CA ASP A 223 -18.36 -9.91 -10.24
C ASP A 223 -17.23 -9.29 -11.05
N ILE A 224 -15.97 -9.49 -10.66
CA ILE A 224 -14.80 -8.87 -11.30
C ILE A 224 -13.96 -9.87 -12.07
N ILE A 225 -14.17 -11.17 -11.90
CA ILE A 225 -13.51 -12.22 -12.69
C ILE A 225 -14.43 -12.61 -13.83
N ILE A 226 -13.96 -12.39 -15.04
CA ILE A 226 -14.68 -12.80 -16.27
C ILE A 226 -14.23 -14.24 -16.61
N GLY A 227 -15.00 -15.23 -16.13
CA GLY A 227 -15.00 -16.66 -16.46
C GLY A 227 -13.66 -17.40 -16.43
N PRO A 228 -13.68 -18.70 -16.34
CA PRO A 228 -12.52 -19.50 -16.71
C PRO A 228 -12.50 -19.70 -18.24
N PHE A 229 -11.80 -18.87 -18.98
CA PHE A 229 -11.69 -19.02 -20.43
C PHE A 229 -10.71 -20.14 -20.86
N PHE A 230 -9.97 -20.77 -19.91
CA PHE A 230 -8.84 -21.65 -20.26
C PHE A 230 -8.59 -22.83 -19.31
N CYS A 231 -9.61 -23.29 -18.60
CA CYS A 231 -9.48 -24.54 -17.83
C CYS A 231 -10.37 -25.64 -18.45
N ASP A 232 -10.19 -25.93 -19.73
CA ASP A 232 -10.69 -27.15 -20.35
C ASP A 232 -9.81 -28.32 -19.89
N GLY A 233 -10.17 -28.95 -18.77
CA GLY A 233 -9.38 -30.07 -18.28
C GLY A 233 -9.67 -30.49 -16.83
N GLN A 234 -10.93 -30.63 -16.43
CA GLN A 234 -11.34 -31.54 -15.34
C GLN A 234 -12.68 -32.17 -15.68
#